data_b623bbaad80f8e0518af1319dffab6c2
#
_entry.id   b623bbaad80f8e0518af1319dffab6c2
#
_cell.length_a   1.000
_cell.length_b   1.000
_cell.length_c   1.000
_cell.angle_alpha   90.00
_cell.angle_beta   90.00
_cell.angle_gamma   90.00
#
_symmetry.space_group_name_H-M   'P 1'
#
loop_
_entity.id
_entity.type
_entity.pdbx_description
1 polymer ?
#
loop_
_entity_poly.entity_id
_entity_poly.type
_entity_poly.pdbx_seq_one_letter_code
_entity_poly.pdbx_strand_id
1 'polypeptide(L)'
;MSMENHIERLINHVEKTIEIKEYAFLSLGKSNIKAKVKLLKKPNYLRRDITKEIQKFRQKTGAFPLWVKIDIVTEKEVTLFKDVKDELTQTRRNYIDFGIALDQYWNLSFLPEEINTNAFIKPVKTDGKTKLILSEQNINNYLRKYTNHKKKFAYDFYENKEVIKFKTKGFILDEQNIYELHDEGYKKGLRKVDYLHKEIDQLIESGTYFLGNMLSDTGRYQYGYFPHFDKEINFYNILRHASSTYALIEGLDYLGEDLTIVEKAINYVIENYFYDKKVLDISLMIQKILTK
;
A
#
# COMPACT_ATOMS: atom_id res chain seq x y z
N MET A 1 -12.07 -20.99 13.18
CA MET A 1 -11.52 -21.62 11.94
C MET A 1 -10.02 -21.31 11.90
N SER A 2 -9.16 -22.28 11.50
CA SER A 2 -7.70 -22.01 11.49
C SER A 2 -7.32 -21.11 10.31
N MET A 3 -6.18 -20.42 10.41
CA MET A 3 -5.63 -19.61 9.30
C MET A 3 -5.40 -20.46 8.03
N GLU A 4 -5.03 -21.71 8.20
CA GLU A 4 -4.88 -22.67 7.10
C GLU A 4 -6.17 -22.86 6.32
N ASN A 5 -7.31 -22.99 7.01
CA ASN A 5 -8.63 -23.10 6.35
C ASN A 5 -9.02 -21.82 5.60
N HIS A 6 -8.65 -20.64 6.12
CA HIS A 6 -8.92 -19.38 5.42
C HIS A 6 -8.08 -19.27 4.15
N ILE A 7 -6.81 -19.68 4.20
CA ILE A 7 -5.93 -19.72 3.03
C ILE A 7 -6.45 -20.69 1.97
N GLU A 8 -6.93 -21.88 2.38
CA GLU A 8 -7.57 -22.84 1.48
C GLU A 8 -8.81 -22.25 0.79
N ARG A 9 -9.64 -21.53 1.52
CA ARG A 9 -10.78 -20.80 0.94
C ARG A 9 -10.34 -19.76 -0.09
N LEU A 10 -9.28 -18.99 0.19
CA LEU A 10 -8.72 -18.03 -0.77
C LEU A 10 -8.26 -18.73 -2.06
N ILE A 11 -7.49 -19.82 -1.94
CA ILE A 11 -6.98 -20.56 -3.10
C ILE A 11 -8.15 -21.11 -3.94
N ASN A 12 -9.13 -21.74 -3.29
CA ASN A 12 -10.32 -22.26 -3.96
C ASN A 12 -11.11 -21.15 -4.66
N HIS A 13 -11.20 -19.96 -4.05
CA HIS A 13 -11.88 -18.81 -4.64
C HIS A 13 -11.14 -18.34 -5.90
N VAL A 14 -9.82 -18.20 -5.84
CA VAL A 14 -9.00 -17.81 -6.98
C VAL A 14 -9.13 -18.82 -8.13
N GLU A 15 -8.96 -20.10 -7.85
CA GLU A 15 -9.02 -21.18 -8.86
C GLU A 15 -10.40 -21.28 -9.55
N LYS A 16 -11.48 -20.93 -8.83
CA LYS A 16 -12.83 -20.87 -9.41
C LYS A 16 -13.11 -19.60 -10.22
N THR A 17 -12.44 -18.50 -9.90
CA THR A 17 -12.74 -17.18 -10.48
C THR A 17 -11.92 -16.90 -11.72
N ILE A 18 -10.69 -17.41 -11.82
CA ILE A 18 -9.78 -17.09 -12.93
C ILE A 18 -8.87 -18.27 -13.26
N GLU A 19 -8.66 -18.47 -14.57
CA GLU A 19 -7.66 -19.41 -15.06
C GLU A 19 -6.24 -18.84 -14.86
N ILE A 20 -5.36 -19.64 -14.25
CA ILE A 20 -3.97 -19.25 -13.99
C ILE A 20 -3.09 -19.81 -15.10
N LYS A 21 -2.69 -18.94 -16.06
CA LYS A 21 -1.97 -19.37 -17.25
C LYS A 21 -0.47 -19.58 -17.03
N GLU A 22 0.24 -18.57 -16.54
CA GLU A 22 1.71 -18.62 -16.51
C GLU A 22 2.33 -18.10 -15.22
N TYR A 23 1.86 -16.98 -14.72
CA TYR A 23 2.48 -16.26 -13.61
C TYR A 23 1.44 -15.81 -12.59
N ALA A 24 1.82 -15.94 -11.33
CA ALA A 24 1.10 -15.35 -10.21
C ALA A 24 2.10 -14.74 -9.23
N PHE A 25 1.67 -13.75 -8.47
CA PHE A 25 2.44 -13.21 -7.34
C PHE A 25 1.72 -13.56 -6.05
N LEU A 26 2.49 -14.00 -5.07
CA LEU A 26 2.04 -14.21 -3.71
C LEU A 26 2.66 -13.14 -2.82
N SER A 27 1.83 -12.37 -2.15
CA SER A 27 2.28 -11.41 -1.14
C SER A 27 1.81 -11.84 0.25
N LEU A 28 2.73 -11.88 1.20
CA LEU A 28 2.50 -12.28 2.58
C LEU A 28 2.87 -11.13 3.50
N GLY A 29 1.93 -10.70 4.34
CA GLY A 29 2.12 -9.58 5.23
C GLY A 29 1.92 -9.90 6.70
N LYS A 30 2.60 -9.14 7.53
CA LYS A 30 2.49 -9.11 8.99
C LYS A 30 2.75 -7.68 9.46
N SER A 31 2.22 -7.30 10.65
CA SER A 31 2.57 -6.01 11.26
C SER A 31 4.09 -5.89 11.44
N ASN A 32 4.61 -4.68 11.29
CA ASN A 32 5.99 -4.30 11.52
C ASN A 32 7.05 -4.91 10.58
N ILE A 33 6.63 -5.56 9.51
CA ILE A 33 7.55 -6.02 8.46
C ILE A 33 7.00 -5.67 7.07
N LYS A 34 7.91 -5.39 6.14
CA LYS A 34 7.52 -5.25 4.73
C LYS A 34 6.97 -6.59 4.21
N ALA A 35 5.90 -6.52 3.43
CA ALA A 35 5.33 -7.67 2.77
C ALA A 35 6.37 -8.45 1.96
N LYS A 36 6.36 -9.77 2.07
CA LYS A 36 7.16 -10.65 1.24
C LYS A 36 6.40 -10.92 -0.05
N VAL A 37 6.92 -10.43 -1.17
CA VAL A 37 6.38 -10.70 -2.51
C VAL A 37 7.17 -11.83 -3.15
N LYS A 38 6.48 -12.81 -3.74
CA LYS A 38 7.06 -13.97 -4.41
C LYS A 38 6.37 -14.22 -5.73
N LEU A 39 7.15 -14.21 -6.82
CA LEU A 39 6.69 -14.67 -8.12
C LEU A 39 6.58 -16.20 -8.13
N LEU A 40 5.45 -16.72 -8.57
CA LEU A 40 5.16 -18.11 -8.86
C LEU A 40 5.14 -18.28 -10.39
N LYS A 41 6.07 -19.06 -10.93
CA LYS A 41 6.17 -19.34 -12.37
C LYS A 41 5.47 -20.65 -12.69
N LYS A 42 4.57 -20.64 -13.70
CA LYS A 42 3.79 -21.80 -14.14
C LYS A 42 3.20 -22.58 -12.94
N PRO A 43 2.31 -21.94 -12.16
CA PRO A 43 1.81 -22.55 -10.92
C PRO A 43 0.79 -23.67 -11.21
N ASN A 44 1.25 -24.76 -11.85
CA ASN A 44 0.43 -25.95 -12.07
C ASN A 44 -0.08 -26.56 -10.75
N TYR A 45 0.52 -26.17 -9.64
CA TYR A 45 0.18 -26.58 -8.28
C TYR A 45 0.15 -25.37 -7.35
N LEU A 46 -0.72 -24.39 -7.65
CA LEU A 46 -0.83 -23.14 -6.89
C LEU A 46 -0.88 -23.38 -5.37
N ARG A 47 -1.74 -24.30 -4.96
CA ARG A 47 -1.90 -24.70 -3.57
C ARG A 47 -0.59 -25.11 -2.90
N ARG A 48 0.14 -26.04 -3.52
CA ARG A 48 1.42 -26.52 -3.00
C ARG A 48 2.44 -25.41 -2.87
N ASP A 49 2.53 -24.56 -3.88
CA ASP A 49 3.53 -23.49 -3.94
C ASP A 49 3.22 -22.39 -2.91
N ILE A 50 1.95 -22.04 -2.74
CA ILE A 50 1.49 -21.12 -1.68
C ILE A 50 1.76 -21.69 -0.30
N THR A 51 1.35 -22.93 -0.04
CA THR A 51 1.56 -23.60 1.26
C THR A 51 3.06 -23.62 1.63
N LYS A 52 3.91 -23.96 0.68
CA LYS A 52 5.38 -23.94 0.86
C LYS A 52 5.92 -22.56 1.24
N GLU A 53 5.46 -21.49 0.57
CA GLU A 53 5.93 -20.14 0.87
C GLU A 53 5.38 -19.62 2.21
N ILE A 54 4.16 -19.99 2.58
CA ILE A 54 3.59 -19.69 3.91
C ILE A 54 4.37 -20.40 5.03
N GLN A 55 4.72 -21.66 4.85
CA GLN A 55 5.57 -22.38 5.82
C GLN A 55 6.93 -21.71 5.98
N LYS A 56 7.59 -21.31 4.88
CA LYS A 56 8.84 -20.54 4.94
C LYS A 56 8.67 -19.19 5.64
N PHE A 57 7.55 -18.51 5.39
CA PHE A 57 7.23 -17.25 6.05
C PHE A 57 7.10 -17.47 7.56
N ARG A 58 6.32 -18.49 7.98
CA ARG A 58 6.15 -18.85 9.39
C ARG A 58 7.47 -19.21 10.06
N GLN A 59 8.32 -20.01 9.42
CA GLN A 59 9.66 -20.37 9.95
C GLN A 59 10.52 -19.12 10.16
N LYS A 60 10.47 -18.15 9.23
CA LYS A 60 11.28 -16.92 9.30
C LYS A 60 10.76 -15.90 10.32
N THR A 61 9.44 -15.80 10.49
CA THR A 61 8.79 -14.72 11.26
C THR A 61 8.23 -15.19 12.60
N GLY A 62 8.19 -16.50 12.85
CA GLY A 62 7.61 -17.10 14.05
C GLY A 62 6.07 -17.14 14.05
N ALA A 63 5.38 -16.63 13.01
CA ALA A 63 3.93 -16.54 12.96
C ALA A 63 3.38 -16.71 11.54
N PHE A 64 2.09 -17.01 11.43
CA PHE A 64 1.37 -16.93 10.17
C PHE A 64 1.30 -15.48 9.66
N PRO A 65 1.14 -15.28 8.34
CA PRO A 65 0.82 -13.96 7.80
C PRO A 65 -0.54 -13.48 8.34
N LEU A 66 -0.68 -12.19 8.60
CA LEU A 66 -1.97 -11.58 8.95
C LEU A 66 -2.88 -11.44 7.73
N TRP A 67 -2.28 -11.26 6.57
CA TRP A 67 -2.97 -11.21 5.30
C TRP A 67 -2.17 -11.92 4.21
N VAL A 68 -2.88 -12.44 3.23
CA VAL A 68 -2.35 -13.14 2.07
C VAL A 68 -2.98 -12.56 0.82
N LYS A 69 -2.18 -12.08 -0.13
CA LYS A 69 -2.64 -11.56 -1.42
C LYS A 69 -2.11 -12.44 -2.55
N ILE A 70 -2.97 -12.76 -3.51
CA ILE A 70 -2.63 -13.48 -4.73
C ILE A 70 -2.99 -12.58 -5.91
N ASP A 71 -2.01 -12.27 -6.76
CA ASP A 71 -2.19 -11.52 -7.99
C ASP A 71 -1.93 -12.43 -9.18
N ILE A 72 -2.93 -12.67 -10.01
CA ILE A 72 -2.83 -13.47 -11.22
C ILE A 72 -2.52 -12.56 -12.39
N VAL A 73 -1.48 -12.83 -13.15
CA VAL A 73 -1.14 -12.09 -14.36
C VAL A 73 -2.18 -12.41 -15.43
N THR A 74 -2.88 -11.39 -15.90
CA THR A 74 -3.96 -11.50 -16.90
C THR A 74 -3.51 -11.10 -18.30
N GLU A 75 -2.70 -10.08 -18.39
CA GLU A 75 -2.22 -9.51 -19.66
C GLU A 75 -0.70 -9.27 -19.60
N LYS A 76 -0.05 -9.41 -20.74
CA LYS A 76 1.38 -9.14 -20.94
C LYS A 76 1.59 -8.40 -22.26
N GLU A 77 2.44 -7.39 -22.21
CA GLU A 77 2.86 -6.60 -23.36
C GLU A 77 4.39 -6.48 -23.34
N VAL A 78 5.05 -6.86 -24.43
CA VAL A 78 6.48 -6.62 -24.61
C VAL A 78 6.65 -5.23 -25.20
N THR A 79 7.44 -4.38 -24.55
CA THR A 79 7.68 -3.01 -24.95
C THR A 79 9.12 -2.61 -24.64
N LEU A 80 9.60 -1.50 -25.18
CA LEU A 80 10.92 -0.98 -24.83
C LEU A 80 10.88 -0.27 -23.48
N PHE A 81 11.92 -0.39 -22.70
CA PHE A 81 12.01 0.28 -21.42
C PHE A 81 11.87 1.80 -21.52
N LYS A 82 12.40 2.42 -22.58
CA LYS A 82 12.23 3.86 -22.85
C LYS A 82 10.76 4.28 -22.96
N ASP A 83 9.92 3.45 -23.58
CA ASP A 83 8.51 3.74 -23.77
C ASP A 83 7.76 3.68 -22.43
N VAL A 84 8.10 2.70 -21.58
CA VAL A 84 7.60 2.63 -20.19
C VAL A 84 8.02 3.86 -19.38
N LYS A 85 9.27 4.30 -19.52
CA LYS A 85 9.80 5.48 -18.87
C LYS A 85 9.02 6.74 -19.29
N ASP A 86 8.74 6.89 -20.57
CA ASP A 86 7.97 8.03 -21.10
C ASP A 86 6.52 8.00 -20.62
N GLU A 87 5.87 6.84 -20.61
CA GLU A 87 4.53 6.67 -20.03
C GLU A 87 4.49 7.08 -18.55
N LEU A 88 5.48 6.67 -17.76
CA LEU A 88 5.58 7.05 -16.35
C LEU A 88 5.72 8.55 -16.13
N THR A 89 6.38 9.28 -17.03
CA THR A 89 6.50 10.75 -16.95
C THR A 89 5.16 11.46 -17.16
N GLN A 90 4.23 10.82 -17.85
CA GLN A 90 2.89 11.34 -18.14
C GLN A 90 1.89 10.95 -17.05
N THR A 91 2.22 10.00 -16.19
CA THR A 91 1.32 9.50 -15.14
C THR A 91 1.08 10.59 -14.09
N ARG A 92 -0.19 10.82 -13.79
CA ARG A 92 -0.59 11.81 -12.78
C ARG A 92 -0.62 11.16 -11.39
N ARG A 93 0.12 11.68 -10.41
CA ARG A 93 0.09 11.28 -9.00
C ARG A 93 0.57 9.87 -8.65
N ASN A 94 1.52 9.30 -9.36
CA ASN A 94 2.04 7.95 -9.03
C ASN A 94 1.01 6.81 -9.13
N TYR A 95 -0.04 6.95 -9.90
CA TYR A 95 -0.99 5.88 -10.14
C TYR A 95 -0.55 5.04 -11.33
N ILE A 96 0.17 3.96 -11.05
CA ILE A 96 0.55 2.96 -12.02
C ILE A 96 -0.32 1.75 -11.74
N ASP A 97 -1.02 1.26 -12.77
CA ASP A 97 -1.91 0.11 -12.69
C ASP A 97 -1.34 -1.15 -13.34
N PHE A 98 -0.09 -1.07 -13.79
CA PHE A 98 0.65 -2.19 -14.38
C PHE A 98 1.91 -2.54 -13.58
N GLY A 99 2.30 -3.81 -13.64
CA GLY A 99 3.60 -4.28 -13.16
C GLY A 99 4.63 -4.28 -14.29
N ILE A 100 5.91 -4.41 -13.93
CA ILE A 100 7.03 -4.46 -14.88
C ILE A 100 7.92 -5.66 -14.58
N ALA A 101 8.23 -6.46 -15.59
CA ALA A 101 9.34 -7.41 -15.55
C ALA A 101 10.48 -6.90 -16.44
N LEU A 102 11.64 -6.70 -15.83
CA LEU A 102 12.82 -6.12 -16.50
C LEU A 102 13.58 -7.12 -17.35
N ASP A 103 13.15 -8.37 -17.38
CA ASP A 103 13.73 -9.44 -18.20
C ASP A 103 12.67 -10.46 -18.61
N GLN A 104 12.89 -11.14 -19.75
CA GLN A 104 11.97 -12.14 -20.29
C GLN A 104 11.76 -13.35 -19.39
N TYR A 105 12.68 -13.60 -18.45
CA TYR A 105 12.60 -14.70 -17.48
C TYR A 105 11.91 -14.32 -16.18
N TRP A 106 11.42 -13.06 -16.05
CA TRP A 106 10.77 -12.54 -14.86
C TRP A 106 11.59 -12.63 -13.57
N ASN A 107 12.93 -12.60 -13.68
CA ASN A 107 13.79 -12.64 -12.49
C ASN A 107 13.70 -11.34 -11.67
N LEU A 108 13.51 -10.22 -12.36
CA LEU A 108 13.24 -8.91 -11.77
C LEU A 108 11.87 -8.45 -12.23
N SER A 109 10.86 -8.83 -11.51
CA SER A 109 9.47 -8.46 -11.76
C SER A 109 8.85 -7.83 -10.52
N PHE A 110 8.09 -6.77 -10.73
CA PHE A 110 7.55 -5.93 -9.68
C PHE A 110 6.07 -5.64 -9.93
N LEU A 111 5.27 -5.81 -8.89
CA LEU A 111 3.86 -5.43 -8.90
C LEU A 111 3.71 -3.89 -8.97
N PRO A 112 2.55 -3.38 -9.42
CA PRO A 112 2.26 -1.95 -9.42
C PRO A 112 2.52 -1.29 -8.06
N GLU A 113 2.17 -1.94 -6.97
CA GLU A 113 2.35 -1.44 -5.61
C GLU A 113 3.82 -1.31 -5.22
N GLU A 114 4.70 -2.15 -5.78
CA GLU A 114 6.14 -2.06 -5.55
C GLU A 114 6.78 -0.91 -6.34
N ILE A 115 6.19 -0.53 -7.48
CA ILE A 115 6.68 0.55 -8.36
C ILE A 115 6.20 1.91 -7.85
N ASN A 116 4.94 1.97 -7.43
CA ASN A 116 4.28 3.20 -7.00
C ASN A 116 4.95 3.83 -5.77
N THR A 117 4.65 5.10 -5.58
CA THR A 117 4.86 5.85 -4.34
C THR A 117 6.29 5.80 -3.81
N ASN A 118 7.20 6.52 -4.46
CA ASN A 118 8.59 6.70 -4.02
C ASN A 118 9.45 5.43 -3.95
N ALA A 119 8.91 4.25 -4.25
CA ALA A 119 9.70 3.05 -4.35
C ALA A 119 10.62 3.09 -5.58
N PHE A 120 10.05 3.31 -6.76
CA PHE A 120 10.78 3.45 -8.02
C PHE A 120 10.62 4.83 -8.64
N ILE A 121 9.53 5.53 -8.34
CA ILE A 121 9.15 6.80 -8.94
C ILE A 121 9.49 7.94 -7.98
N LYS A 122 9.94 9.04 -8.56
CA LYS A 122 10.28 10.26 -7.82
C LYS A 122 9.66 11.47 -8.52
N PRO A 123 8.93 12.34 -7.80
CA PRO A 123 8.52 13.62 -8.35
C PRO A 123 9.73 14.57 -8.44
N VAL A 124 9.89 15.23 -9.56
CA VAL A 124 10.87 16.29 -9.77
C VAL A 124 10.18 17.54 -10.30
N LYS A 125 10.65 18.71 -9.89
CA LYS A 125 10.18 19.97 -10.43
C LYS A 125 11.10 20.39 -11.59
N THR A 126 10.51 20.57 -12.77
CA THR A 126 11.20 21.09 -13.97
C THR A 126 10.31 22.18 -14.56
N ASP A 127 10.83 23.39 -14.72
CA ASP A 127 10.11 24.55 -15.27
C ASP A 127 8.78 24.84 -14.55
N GLY A 128 8.79 24.78 -13.22
CA GLY A 128 7.61 25.02 -12.38
C GLY A 128 6.56 23.90 -12.39
N LYS A 129 6.74 22.85 -13.20
CA LYS A 129 5.84 21.69 -13.28
C LYS A 129 6.44 20.49 -12.55
N THR A 130 5.59 19.73 -11.89
CA THR A 130 5.98 18.44 -11.29
C THR A 130 5.87 17.35 -12.34
N LYS A 131 6.98 16.67 -12.63
CA LYS A 131 7.04 15.48 -13.46
C LYS A 131 7.43 14.28 -12.63
N LEU A 132 6.95 13.12 -12.99
CA LEU A 132 7.38 11.86 -12.40
C LEU A 132 8.56 11.31 -13.22
N ILE A 133 9.56 10.82 -12.53
CA ILE A 133 10.68 10.09 -13.14
C ILE A 133 10.92 8.78 -12.39
N LEU A 134 11.37 7.77 -13.11
CA LEU A 134 11.98 6.59 -12.48
C LEU A 134 13.29 7.03 -11.81
N SER A 135 13.48 6.68 -10.55
CA SER A 135 14.69 7.02 -9.79
C SER A 135 15.61 5.82 -9.70
N GLU A 136 16.73 5.83 -10.40
CA GLU A 136 17.77 4.80 -10.27
C GLU A 136 18.20 4.60 -8.82
N GLN A 137 18.32 5.69 -8.07
CA GLN A 137 18.68 5.63 -6.66
C GLN A 137 17.64 4.86 -5.83
N ASN A 138 16.36 5.14 -6.03
CA ASN A 138 15.28 4.46 -5.32
C ASN A 138 15.21 2.98 -5.72
N ILE A 139 15.30 2.69 -7.01
CA ILE A 139 15.33 1.30 -7.52
C ILE A 139 16.48 0.53 -6.90
N ASN A 140 17.70 1.08 -6.93
CA ASN A 140 18.88 0.42 -6.38
C ASN A 140 18.78 0.23 -4.85
N ASN A 141 18.23 1.19 -4.13
CA ASN A 141 17.97 1.05 -2.70
C ASN A 141 16.96 -0.06 -2.42
N TYR A 142 15.88 -0.12 -3.21
CA TYR A 142 14.86 -1.16 -3.11
C TYR A 142 15.46 -2.55 -3.39
N LEU A 143 16.17 -2.72 -4.49
CA LEU A 143 16.80 -3.98 -4.88
C LEU A 143 17.76 -4.48 -3.79
N ARG A 144 18.61 -3.60 -3.27
CA ARG A 144 19.57 -3.93 -2.22
C ARG A 144 18.90 -4.36 -0.90
N LYS A 145 17.80 -3.68 -0.52
CA LYS A 145 17.13 -3.92 0.76
C LYS A 145 16.19 -5.13 0.73
N TYR A 146 15.51 -5.36 -0.40
CA TYR A 146 14.38 -6.28 -0.44
C TYR A 146 14.54 -7.46 -1.41
N THR A 147 15.64 -7.50 -2.15
CA THR A 147 15.92 -8.61 -3.09
C THR A 147 17.34 -9.14 -2.90
N ASN A 148 17.61 -10.31 -3.48
CA ASN A 148 18.96 -10.86 -3.56
C ASN A 148 19.72 -10.40 -4.82
N HIS A 149 19.18 -9.41 -5.54
CA HIS A 149 19.80 -8.92 -6.77
C HIS A 149 21.06 -8.11 -6.47
N LYS A 150 22.20 -8.56 -7.00
CA LYS A 150 23.51 -7.96 -6.71
C LYS A 150 23.95 -6.92 -7.74
N LYS A 151 23.33 -6.93 -8.95
CA LYS A 151 23.69 -6.00 -10.01
C LYS A 151 22.99 -4.65 -9.81
N LYS A 152 23.71 -3.57 -10.08
CA LYS A 152 23.15 -2.23 -10.03
C LYS A 152 22.23 -2.02 -11.22
N PHE A 153 21.03 -1.49 -10.98
CA PHE A 153 20.17 -0.99 -12.04
C PHE A 153 20.75 0.32 -12.60
N ALA A 154 20.84 0.43 -13.92
CA ALA A 154 21.26 1.64 -14.62
C ALA A 154 20.38 1.87 -15.85
N TYR A 155 19.92 3.10 -16.07
CA TYR A 155 19.06 3.45 -17.21
C TYR A 155 19.68 3.09 -18.54
N ASP A 156 20.91 3.49 -18.77
CA ASP A 156 21.62 3.29 -20.03
C ASP A 156 21.67 1.82 -20.43
N PHE A 157 21.67 0.92 -19.44
CA PHE A 157 21.64 -0.52 -19.70
C PHE A 157 20.27 -1.01 -20.16
N TYR A 158 19.18 -0.40 -19.68
CA TYR A 158 17.83 -0.84 -19.99
C TYR A 158 17.16 -0.04 -21.11
N GLU A 159 17.60 1.16 -21.44
CA GLU A 159 16.90 2.12 -22.29
C GLU A 159 16.34 1.51 -23.58
N ASN A 160 17.14 0.71 -24.29
CA ASN A 160 16.75 0.06 -25.54
C ASN A 160 16.46 -1.44 -25.37
N LYS A 161 16.22 -1.90 -24.13
CA LYS A 161 15.87 -3.31 -23.89
C LYS A 161 14.37 -3.51 -23.84
N GLU A 162 13.96 -4.66 -24.31
CA GLU A 162 12.61 -5.14 -24.12
C GLU A 162 12.37 -5.46 -22.64
N VAL A 163 11.24 -4.99 -22.15
CA VAL A 163 10.68 -5.27 -20.84
C VAL A 163 9.23 -5.73 -21.02
N ILE A 164 8.66 -6.33 -19.99
CA ILE A 164 7.29 -6.79 -20.03
C ILE A 164 6.46 -5.93 -19.10
N LYS A 165 5.50 -5.20 -19.65
CA LYS A 165 4.37 -4.64 -18.87
C LYS A 165 3.36 -5.75 -18.64
N PHE A 166 2.76 -5.81 -17.47
CA PHE A 166 1.73 -6.79 -17.19
C PHE A 166 0.63 -6.23 -16.28
N LYS A 167 -0.58 -6.73 -16.48
CA LYS A 167 -1.71 -6.48 -15.60
C LYS A 167 -1.97 -7.67 -14.70
N THR A 168 -2.59 -7.42 -13.57
CA THR A 168 -2.95 -8.47 -12.62
C THR A 168 -4.36 -8.31 -12.12
N LYS A 169 -5.02 -9.43 -11.86
CA LYS A 169 -6.23 -9.51 -11.05
C LYS A 169 -5.86 -10.02 -9.67
N GLY A 170 -6.16 -9.24 -8.65
CA GLY A 170 -5.76 -9.48 -7.28
C GLY A 170 -6.89 -9.97 -6.40
N PHE A 171 -6.54 -10.84 -5.44
CA PHE A 171 -7.41 -11.35 -4.39
C PHE A 171 -6.68 -11.28 -3.07
N ILE A 172 -7.32 -10.82 -2.01
CA ILE A 172 -6.72 -10.72 -0.69
C ILE A 172 -7.58 -11.41 0.36
N LEU A 173 -6.92 -12.21 1.18
CA LEU A 173 -7.44 -12.67 2.47
C LEU A 173 -6.91 -11.71 3.53
N ASP A 174 -7.80 -11.02 4.20
CA ASP A 174 -7.50 -10.17 5.34
C ASP A 174 -8.33 -10.63 6.53
N GLU A 175 -7.66 -11.03 7.59
CA GLU A 175 -8.25 -11.74 8.73
C GLU A 175 -9.04 -12.98 8.30
N GLN A 176 -10.37 -12.88 8.14
CA GLN A 176 -11.26 -13.97 7.75
C GLN A 176 -11.95 -13.74 6.42
N ASN A 177 -11.85 -12.52 5.86
CA ASN A 177 -12.57 -12.09 4.68
C ASN A 177 -11.70 -12.18 3.43
N ILE A 178 -12.32 -12.60 2.33
CA ILE A 178 -11.69 -12.66 1.01
C ILE A 178 -12.31 -11.55 0.17
N TYR A 179 -11.45 -10.70 -0.39
CA TYR A 179 -11.85 -9.62 -1.28
C TYR A 179 -11.19 -9.79 -2.64
N GLU A 180 -11.97 -9.60 -3.70
CA GLU A 180 -11.44 -9.30 -5.02
C GLU A 180 -10.96 -7.85 -5.03
N LEU A 181 -9.86 -7.56 -5.71
CA LEU A 181 -9.33 -6.21 -5.84
C LEU A 181 -9.70 -5.62 -7.21
N HIS A 182 -9.88 -4.30 -7.25
CA HIS A 182 -9.96 -3.59 -8.53
C HIS A 182 -8.65 -3.75 -9.29
N ASP A 183 -8.73 -3.97 -10.58
CA ASP A 183 -7.63 -4.34 -11.46
C ASP A 183 -7.18 -3.21 -12.39
N GLU A 184 -7.91 -2.09 -12.46
CA GLU A 184 -7.63 -1.00 -13.38
C GLU A 184 -7.67 0.39 -12.76
N GLY A 185 -6.93 1.31 -13.38
CA GLY A 185 -6.93 2.74 -13.13
C GLY A 185 -6.58 3.12 -11.69
N TYR A 186 -7.11 4.24 -11.24
CA TYR A 186 -6.85 4.79 -9.91
C TYR A 186 -7.40 3.94 -8.74
N LYS A 187 -8.30 2.99 -9.04
CA LYS A 187 -8.85 2.04 -8.06
C LYS A 187 -8.01 0.78 -7.92
N LYS A 188 -7.00 0.58 -8.78
CA LYS A 188 -6.14 -0.62 -8.78
C LYS A 188 -5.67 -0.95 -7.36
N GLY A 189 -5.91 -2.19 -6.95
CA GLY A 189 -5.53 -2.71 -5.64
C GLY A 189 -6.47 -2.36 -4.48
N LEU A 190 -7.51 -1.54 -4.70
CA LEU A 190 -8.55 -1.32 -3.70
C LEU A 190 -9.49 -2.54 -3.65
N ARG A 191 -10.03 -2.84 -2.48
CA ARG A 191 -10.98 -3.93 -2.28
C ARG A 191 -12.30 -3.61 -2.99
N LYS A 192 -12.87 -4.61 -3.65
CA LYS A 192 -14.27 -4.56 -4.09
C LYS A 192 -15.12 -4.93 -2.89
N VAL A 193 -15.93 -4.00 -2.43
CA VAL A 193 -16.85 -4.19 -1.31
C VAL A 193 -18.26 -3.87 -1.78
N ASP A 194 -19.24 -4.61 -1.26
CA ASP A 194 -20.63 -4.28 -1.45
C ASP A 194 -20.98 -3.13 -0.50
N TYR A 195 -21.69 -2.12 -0.99
CA TYR A 195 -22.11 -0.96 -0.21
C TYR A 195 -23.29 -1.29 0.72
N LEU A 196 -23.10 -2.28 1.59
CA LEU A 196 -24.05 -2.58 2.64
C LEU A 196 -23.75 -1.72 3.87
N HIS A 197 -24.78 -1.30 4.60
CA HIS A 197 -24.64 -0.51 5.83
C HIS A 197 -23.62 -1.13 6.80
N LYS A 198 -23.67 -2.45 6.97
CA LYS A 198 -22.73 -3.19 7.82
C LYS A 198 -21.26 -3.00 7.42
N GLU A 199 -20.95 -2.95 6.12
CA GLU A 199 -19.58 -2.70 5.63
C GLU A 199 -19.13 -1.28 5.93
N ILE A 200 -20.05 -0.31 5.83
CA ILE A 200 -19.79 1.09 6.16
C ILE A 200 -19.53 1.25 7.65
N ASP A 201 -20.35 0.63 8.50
CA ASP A 201 -20.16 0.65 9.96
C ASP A 201 -18.82 0.07 10.36
N GLN A 202 -18.43 -1.07 9.77
CA GLN A 202 -17.12 -1.69 10.01
C GLN A 202 -15.95 -0.81 9.54
N LEU A 203 -16.10 -0.09 8.42
CA LEU A 203 -15.09 0.84 7.92
C LEU A 203 -14.96 2.06 8.84
N ILE A 204 -16.09 2.60 9.34
CA ILE A 204 -16.08 3.70 10.31
C ILE A 204 -15.38 3.24 11.60
N GLU A 205 -15.80 2.11 12.15
CA GLU A 205 -15.22 1.54 13.37
C GLU A 205 -13.71 1.32 13.23
N SER A 206 -13.28 0.58 12.18
CA SER A 206 -11.86 0.29 11.96
C SER A 206 -11.03 1.54 11.67
N GLY A 207 -11.59 2.52 10.95
CA GLY A 207 -10.95 3.81 10.66
C GLY A 207 -10.79 4.66 11.91
N THR A 208 -11.79 4.70 12.77
CA THR A 208 -11.78 5.43 14.05
C THR A 208 -10.71 4.86 14.99
N TYR A 209 -10.69 3.55 15.18
CA TYR A 209 -9.66 2.90 16.01
C TYR A 209 -8.26 3.02 15.41
N PHE A 210 -8.14 2.99 14.08
CA PHE A 210 -6.86 3.26 13.43
C PHE A 210 -6.34 4.66 13.75
N LEU A 211 -7.18 5.70 13.64
CA LEU A 211 -6.80 7.08 13.99
C LEU A 211 -6.43 7.21 15.46
N GLY A 212 -7.20 6.61 16.36
CA GLY A 212 -6.88 6.57 17.79
C GLY A 212 -5.52 5.93 18.08
N ASN A 213 -5.23 4.80 17.43
CA ASN A 213 -3.96 4.09 17.58
C ASN A 213 -2.76 4.83 16.98
N MET A 214 -2.98 5.76 16.03
CA MET A 214 -1.92 6.62 15.47
C MET A 214 -1.59 7.81 16.36
N LEU A 215 -2.36 8.05 17.41
CA LEU A 215 -2.14 9.15 18.35
C LEU A 215 -1.16 8.71 19.44
N SER A 216 -0.05 9.42 19.56
CA SER A 216 0.95 9.18 20.61
C SER A 216 0.47 9.73 21.97
N ASP A 217 1.17 9.36 23.04
CA ASP A 217 0.90 9.90 24.38
C ASP A 217 1.08 11.42 24.49
N THR A 218 1.88 12.01 23.58
CA THR A 218 2.06 13.47 23.49
C THR A 218 0.96 14.17 22.70
N GLY A 219 -0.06 13.46 22.23
CA GLY A 219 -1.14 13.99 21.40
C GLY A 219 -0.76 14.22 19.93
N ARG A 220 0.42 13.80 19.50
CA ARG A 220 0.88 13.91 18.12
C ARG A 220 0.53 12.65 17.33
N TYR A 221 -0.05 12.80 16.14
CA TYR A 221 -0.27 11.66 15.24
C TYR A 221 1.03 11.20 14.58
N GLN A 222 1.12 9.90 14.30
CA GLN A 222 2.10 9.41 13.34
C GLN A 222 1.72 9.95 11.95
N TYR A 223 2.50 10.91 11.44
CA TYR A 223 2.14 11.69 10.25
C TYR A 223 2.11 10.86 8.97
N GLY A 224 2.99 9.90 8.85
CA GLY A 224 3.06 9.02 7.71
C GLY A 224 4.26 8.09 7.76
N TYR A 225 4.23 7.10 6.87
CA TYR A 225 5.22 6.04 6.80
C TYR A 225 5.52 5.65 5.35
N PHE A 226 6.78 5.44 5.04
CA PHE A 226 7.22 4.91 3.75
C PHE A 226 7.47 3.40 3.86
N PRO A 227 6.50 2.53 3.51
CA PRO A 227 6.64 1.08 3.73
C PRO A 227 7.84 0.46 3.00
N HIS A 228 8.13 0.95 1.79
CA HIS A 228 9.25 0.46 0.97
C HIS A 228 10.62 0.88 1.48
N PHE A 229 10.72 1.96 2.26
CA PHE A 229 11.95 2.39 2.93
C PHE A 229 12.00 1.94 4.39
N ASP A 230 10.88 1.42 4.92
CA ASP A 230 10.72 1.06 6.34
C ASP A 230 11.11 2.26 7.23
N LYS A 231 10.48 3.42 6.96
CA LYS A 231 10.85 4.68 7.57
C LYS A 231 9.65 5.58 7.77
N GLU A 232 9.57 6.21 8.94
CA GLU A 232 8.60 7.27 9.21
C GLU A 232 8.92 8.56 8.44
N ILE A 233 7.86 9.34 8.19
CA ILE A 233 7.97 10.68 7.61
C ILE A 233 8.20 11.67 8.73
N ASN A 234 9.37 12.32 8.75
CA ASN A 234 9.74 13.29 9.80
C ASN A 234 9.11 14.69 9.62
N PHE A 235 8.32 14.88 8.58
CA PHE A 235 7.60 16.13 8.35
C PHE A 235 6.26 16.10 9.08
N TYR A 236 5.79 17.25 9.60
CA TYR A 236 4.49 17.36 10.25
C TYR A 236 3.68 18.52 9.65
N ASN A 237 2.37 18.34 9.54
CA ASN A 237 1.45 19.32 8.99
C ASN A 237 0.23 19.47 9.90
N ILE A 238 0.08 20.66 10.47
CA ILE A 238 -0.98 20.95 11.44
C ILE A 238 -2.40 20.84 10.83
N LEU A 239 -2.56 21.16 9.54
CA LEU A 239 -3.86 21.02 8.87
C LEU A 239 -4.30 19.56 8.83
N ARG A 240 -3.36 18.64 8.55
CA ARG A 240 -3.66 17.20 8.59
C ARG A 240 -3.91 16.72 10.01
N HIS A 241 -3.18 17.24 10.99
CA HIS A 241 -3.46 16.97 12.41
C HIS A 241 -4.91 17.33 12.75
N ALA A 242 -5.33 18.56 12.45
CA ALA A 242 -6.67 19.05 12.72
C ALA A 242 -7.76 18.21 12.00
N SER A 243 -7.54 17.88 10.73
CA SER A 243 -8.50 17.05 9.97
C SER A 243 -8.58 15.61 10.49
N SER A 244 -7.47 15.03 10.96
CA SER A 244 -7.46 13.69 11.56
C SER A 244 -8.17 13.71 12.93
N THR A 245 -7.95 14.76 13.72
CA THR A 245 -8.63 14.94 15.02
C THR A 245 -10.13 15.11 14.82
N TYR A 246 -10.55 15.91 13.83
CA TYR A 246 -11.96 16.04 13.47
C TYR A 246 -12.58 14.70 13.08
N ALA A 247 -11.94 13.95 12.19
CA ALA A 247 -12.43 12.64 11.79
C ALA A 247 -12.49 11.64 12.96
N LEU A 248 -11.55 11.72 13.90
CA LEU A 248 -11.57 10.90 15.11
C LEU A 248 -12.75 11.24 16.01
N ILE A 249 -13.06 12.55 16.21
CA ILE A 249 -14.23 13.01 16.97
C ILE A 249 -15.52 12.47 16.36
N GLU A 250 -15.72 12.70 15.05
CA GLU A 250 -16.92 12.23 14.33
C GLU A 250 -17.08 10.71 14.41
N GLY A 251 -15.96 9.97 14.29
CA GLY A 251 -15.96 8.51 14.37
C GLY A 251 -16.31 8.00 15.79
N LEU A 252 -15.72 8.57 16.84
CA LEU A 252 -16.02 8.20 18.24
C LEU A 252 -17.46 8.54 18.60
N ASP A 253 -17.95 9.72 18.19
CA ASP A 253 -19.35 10.14 18.42
C ASP A 253 -20.33 9.18 17.73
N TYR A 254 -20.05 8.81 16.47
CA TYR A 254 -20.85 7.83 15.74
C TYR A 254 -20.91 6.47 16.42
N LEU A 255 -19.81 6.05 17.07
CA LEU A 255 -19.71 4.77 17.78
C LEU A 255 -20.26 4.83 19.21
N GLY A 256 -20.56 6.02 19.72
CA GLY A 256 -20.94 6.24 21.12
C GLY A 256 -19.80 6.02 22.11
N GLU A 257 -18.54 6.22 21.66
CA GLU A 257 -17.33 6.03 22.44
C GLU A 257 -16.88 7.31 23.16
N ASP A 258 -16.03 7.16 24.18
CA ASP A 258 -15.48 8.27 24.95
C ASP A 258 -14.52 9.15 24.14
N LEU A 259 -14.68 10.46 24.25
CA LEU A 259 -13.87 11.47 23.55
C LEU A 259 -12.57 11.86 24.27
N THR A 260 -12.30 11.30 25.45
CA THR A 260 -11.13 11.67 26.29
C THR A 260 -9.80 11.57 25.54
N ILE A 261 -9.66 10.59 24.63
CA ILE A 261 -8.44 10.43 23.82
C ILE A 261 -8.17 11.65 22.92
N VAL A 262 -9.22 12.36 22.51
CA VAL A 262 -9.12 13.52 21.61
C VAL A 262 -8.52 14.73 22.30
N GLU A 263 -8.70 14.86 23.62
CA GLU A 263 -8.14 15.97 24.40
C GLU A 263 -6.62 16.09 24.23
N LYS A 264 -5.92 14.96 24.15
CA LYS A 264 -4.47 14.94 23.89
C LYS A 264 -4.12 15.59 22.54
N ALA A 265 -4.89 15.29 21.50
CA ALA A 265 -4.65 15.84 20.17
C ALA A 265 -4.93 17.35 20.13
N ILE A 266 -5.98 17.81 20.81
CA ILE A 266 -6.31 19.24 20.92
C ILE A 266 -5.23 19.97 21.70
N ASN A 267 -4.82 19.46 22.85
CA ASN A 267 -3.79 20.05 23.69
C ASN A 267 -2.45 20.17 22.94
N TYR A 268 -2.08 19.16 22.15
CA TYR A 268 -0.90 19.24 21.30
C TYR A 268 -0.93 20.45 20.34
N VAL A 269 -2.07 20.76 19.75
CA VAL A 269 -2.23 21.94 18.86
C VAL A 269 -2.10 23.23 19.66
N ILE A 270 -2.79 23.31 20.81
CA ILE A 270 -2.76 24.50 21.66
C ILE A 270 -1.34 24.80 22.11
N GLU A 271 -0.62 23.81 22.60
CA GLU A 271 0.74 23.99 23.16
C GLU A 271 1.79 24.31 22.10
N ASN A 272 1.67 23.77 20.90
CA ASN A 272 2.75 23.86 19.88
C ASN A 272 2.49 24.90 18.79
N TYR A 273 1.22 25.31 18.57
CA TYR A 273 0.84 26.13 17.41
C TYR A 273 -0.06 27.32 17.72
N PHE A 274 -0.55 27.47 18.95
CA PHE A 274 -1.54 28.50 19.30
C PHE A 274 -1.04 29.95 19.06
N TYR A 275 0.27 30.18 19.10
CA TYR A 275 0.88 31.48 18.90
C TYR A 275 1.21 31.82 17.42
N ASP A 276 0.98 30.90 16.49
CA ASP A 276 1.20 31.17 15.06
C ASP A 276 -0.10 31.73 14.43
N LYS A 277 -0.06 32.93 13.89
CA LYS A 277 -1.20 33.63 13.27
C LYS A 277 -1.96 32.80 12.21
N LYS A 278 -1.30 31.86 11.56
CA LYS A 278 -1.92 30.92 10.60
C LYS A 278 -2.78 29.83 11.26
N VAL A 279 -2.67 29.63 12.56
CA VAL A 279 -3.38 28.59 13.32
C VAL A 279 -4.63 29.14 14.00
N LEU A 280 -4.74 30.47 14.17
CA LEU A 280 -5.93 31.08 14.75
C LEU A 280 -7.23 30.70 13.99
N ASP A 281 -7.15 30.62 12.67
CA ASP A 281 -8.31 30.24 11.83
C ASP A 281 -8.72 28.77 12.05
N ILE A 282 -7.75 27.90 12.35
CA ILE A 282 -7.99 26.47 12.58
C ILE A 282 -8.53 26.25 14.00
N SER A 283 -8.03 26.97 15.01
CA SER A 283 -8.53 26.87 16.37
C SER A 283 -9.97 27.39 16.51
N LEU A 284 -10.34 28.42 15.76
CA LEU A 284 -11.72 28.89 15.62
C LEU A 284 -12.63 27.83 14.96
N MET A 285 -12.09 27.06 14.02
CA MET A 285 -12.80 25.98 13.37
C MET A 285 -13.02 24.80 14.34
N ILE A 286 -12.01 24.44 15.14
CA ILE A 286 -12.11 23.40 16.17
C ILE A 286 -13.08 23.86 17.29
N GLN A 287 -13.01 25.10 17.74
CA GLN A 287 -13.93 25.66 18.74
C GLN A 287 -15.39 25.63 18.26
N LYS A 288 -15.67 25.92 17.00
CA LYS A 288 -17.01 25.81 16.41
C LYS A 288 -17.54 24.38 16.35
N ILE A 289 -16.67 23.39 16.34
CA ILE A 289 -17.01 21.96 16.32
C ILE A 289 -17.37 21.48 17.73
N LEU A 290 -16.61 21.92 18.73
CA LEU A 290 -16.82 21.54 20.13
C LEU A 290 -18.01 22.26 20.80
N THR A 291 -18.57 23.30 20.16
CA THR A 291 -19.73 24.07 20.69
C THR A 291 -21.04 23.69 19.99
N LYS A 292 -21.07 22.70 19.12
CA LYS A 292 -22.28 22.06 18.59
C LYS A 292 -22.63 20.82 19.38
#